data_46f7e6cdb5d8330e72049aa87925c216
#
_entry.id   46f7e6cdb5d8330e72049aa87925c216
#
_cell.length_a   1.000
_cell.length_b   1.000
_cell.length_c   1.000
_cell.angle_alpha   90.00
_cell.angle_beta   90.00
_cell.angle_gamma   90.00
#
_symmetry.space_group_name_H-M   'P 1'
#
loop_
_entity.id
_entity.type
_entity.pdbx_description
1 polymer ?
#
loop_
_entity_poly.entity_id
_entity_poly.type
_entity_poly.pdbx_seq_one_letter_code
_entity_poly.pdbx_strand_id
1 'polypeptide(L)'
;VELGAISMQEEERMHTGIAELDRVLGGGIMPGSLTLVGGDPGIGKSTLLLQMCRLLANAGRHVLYISGEESLKQIKLRAIRIGEFQDTMFLLCETNLGVVEETIRHTKPEVVIIDSIQTMYQEAVSSAPGSVSQVREATNVFLQLAKGLGISIFIVGHVTKEGTVAGPRVLEHMVDTVLYFEGDRYASYRILRGVKNRFGSTNEIGVFEMRKEGLIEVENPSEYMLSGKPVGASGSVVVCSVEGT
;
A
#
# COMPACT_ATOMS: atom_id res chain seq x y z
N VAL A 1 17.92 -4.27 -27.65
CA VAL A 1 18.02 -2.80 -27.52
C VAL A 1 19.33 -2.51 -26.81
N GLU A 2 20.15 -1.64 -27.37
CA GLU A 2 21.40 -1.19 -26.72
C GLU A 2 21.08 -0.33 -25.49
N LEU A 3 21.79 -0.54 -24.39
CA LEU A 3 21.54 0.19 -23.13
C LEU A 3 21.63 1.71 -23.32
N GLY A 4 22.57 2.19 -24.16
CA GLY A 4 22.73 3.61 -24.46
C GLY A 4 21.65 4.22 -25.35
N ALA A 5 20.81 3.40 -26.00
CA ALA A 5 19.67 3.86 -26.80
C ALA A 5 18.38 4.01 -25.95
N ILE A 6 18.41 3.58 -24.68
CA ILE A 6 17.29 3.77 -23.76
C ILE A 6 17.35 5.21 -23.28
N SER A 7 16.35 6.01 -23.68
CA SER A 7 16.20 7.36 -23.19
C SER A 7 15.93 7.33 -21.69
N MET A 8 16.89 7.82 -20.90
CA MET A 8 16.71 8.10 -19.48
C MET A 8 15.94 9.42 -19.36
N GLN A 9 14.66 9.43 -19.71
CA GLN A 9 13.78 10.43 -19.13
C GLN A 9 13.70 10.04 -17.65
N GLU A 10 14.09 10.94 -16.75
CA GLU A 10 13.78 10.79 -15.34
C GLU A 10 12.28 10.54 -15.24
N GLU A 11 11.88 9.30 -14.95
CA GLU A 11 10.48 8.99 -14.71
C GLU A 11 10.08 9.77 -13.46
N GLU A 12 9.32 10.82 -13.69
CA GLU A 12 8.85 11.70 -12.62
C GLU A 12 7.96 10.90 -11.68
N ARG A 13 8.37 10.79 -10.42
CA ARG A 13 7.61 10.08 -9.41
C ARG A 13 6.30 10.80 -9.14
N MET A 14 5.24 10.05 -9.00
CA MET A 14 3.94 10.59 -8.63
C MET A 14 3.86 10.74 -7.11
N HIS A 15 3.73 11.97 -6.63
CA HIS A 15 3.51 12.23 -5.21
C HIS A 15 2.14 11.72 -4.75
N THR A 16 2.11 11.00 -3.63
CA THR A 16 0.87 10.47 -3.04
C THR A 16 0.03 11.55 -2.35
N GLY A 17 0.66 12.68 -2.00
CA GLY A 17 0.09 13.72 -1.16
C GLY A 17 0.16 13.39 0.34
N ILE A 18 0.86 12.31 0.71
CA ILE A 18 1.15 11.88 2.09
C ILE A 18 2.67 11.84 2.21
N ALA A 19 3.28 12.82 2.90
CA ALA A 19 4.73 12.99 2.92
C ALA A 19 5.46 11.80 3.56
N GLU A 20 4.89 11.23 4.62
CA GLU A 20 5.42 10.04 5.28
C GLU A 20 5.40 8.81 4.36
N LEU A 21 4.37 8.66 3.52
CA LEU A 21 4.29 7.58 2.52
C LEU A 21 5.28 7.83 1.38
N ASP A 22 5.36 9.07 0.87
CA ASP A 22 6.30 9.44 -0.19
C ASP A 22 7.75 9.18 0.26
N ARG A 23 8.09 9.52 1.51
CA ARG A 23 9.41 9.26 2.08
C ARG A 23 9.77 7.78 2.06
N VAL A 24 8.88 6.91 2.54
CA VAL A 24 9.10 5.45 2.57
C VAL A 24 9.14 4.85 1.16
N LEU A 25 8.42 5.43 0.21
CA LEU A 25 8.48 5.06 -1.21
C LEU A 25 9.76 5.53 -1.90
N GLY A 26 10.55 6.41 -1.25
CA GLY A 26 11.77 6.98 -1.82
C GLY A 26 11.49 8.20 -2.72
N GLY A 27 10.47 8.99 -2.38
CA GLY A 27 10.10 10.23 -3.05
C GLY A 27 8.80 10.16 -3.85
N GLY A 28 7.99 9.12 -3.69
CA GLY A 28 6.71 8.95 -4.37
C GLY A 28 6.58 7.64 -5.15
N ILE A 29 5.45 7.48 -5.80
CA ILE A 29 5.10 6.29 -6.58
C ILE A 29 5.92 6.27 -7.88
N MET A 30 6.60 5.16 -8.15
CA MET A 30 7.27 4.92 -9.42
C MET A 30 6.25 4.39 -10.44
N PRO A 31 6.08 5.03 -11.62
CA PRO A 31 5.21 4.53 -12.67
C PRO A 31 5.54 3.08 -13.06
N GLY A 32 4.52 2.27 -13.34
CA GLY A 32 4.70 0.87 -13.70
C GLY A 32 5.22 -0.03 -12.57
N SER A 33 5.15 0.41 -11.32
CA SER A 33 5.59 -0.37 -10.16
C SER A 33 4.47 -1.22 -9.55
N LEU A 34 4.86 -2.36 -8.97
CA LEU A 34 4.00 -3.19 -8.14
C LEU A 34 4.47 -3.12 -6.69
N THR A 35 3.63 -2.57 -5.82
CA THR A 35 3.91 -2.37 -4.39
C THR A 35 3.03 -3.27 -3.53
N LEU A 36 3.63 -4.04 -2.64
CA LEU A 36 2.93 -4.83 -1.62
C LEU A 36 2.86 -4.06 -0.31
N VAL A 37 1.65 -3.93 0.24
CA VAL A 37 1.41 -3.36 1.57
C VAL A 37 0.93 -4.47 2.51
N GLY A 38 1.84 -4.96 3.34
CA GLY A 38 1.60 -6.02 4.31
C GLY A 38 1.31 -5.49 5.72
N GLY A 39 0.77 -6.34 6.57
CA GLY A 39 0.53 -6.03 7.98
C GLY A 39 -0.72 -6.72 8.53
N ASP A 40 -0.90 -6.66 9.85
CA ASP A 40 -2.02 -7.29 10.53
C ASP A 40 -3.38 -6.78 10.05
N PRO A 41 -4.43 -7.62 10.09
CA PRO A 41 -5.80 -7.16 9.84
C PRO A 41 -6.20 -6.03 10.81
N GLY A 42 -6.83 -4.96 10.28
CA GLY A 42 -7.27 -3.82 11.08
C GLY A 42 -6.18 -2.83 11.49
N ILE A 43 -4.92 -2.98 11.02
CA ILE A 43 -3.81 -2.07 11.34
C ILE A 43 -3.95 -0.69 10.68
N GLY A 44 -4.68 -0.58 9.57
CA GLY A 44 -4.90 0.68 8.85
C GLY A 44 -4.49 0.69 7.38
N LYS A 45 -4.04 -0.44 6.80
CA LYS A 45 -3.61 -0.53 5.39
C LYS A 45 -4.61 0.05 4.40
N SER A 46 -5.84 -0.48 4.43
CA SER A 46 -6.92 -0.03 3.53
C SER A 46 -7.32 1.44 3.78
N THR A 47 -7.17 1.94 5.02
CA THR A 47 -7.42 3.35 5.34
C THR A 47 -6.36 4.25 4.72
N LEU A 48 -5.06 3.92 4.87
CA LEU A 48 -3.97 4.67 4.26
C LEU A 48 -4.13 4.74 2.74
N LEU A 49 -4.37 3.57 2.10
CA LEU A 49 -4.50 3.51 0.66
C LEU A 49 -5.74 4.25 0.15
N LEU A 50 -6.85 4.23 0.89
CA LEU A 50 -8.04 5.00 0.53
C LEU A 50 -7.80 6.52 0.66
N GLN A 51 -7.03 6.97 1.68
CA GLN A 51 -6.61 8.36 1.82
C GLN A 51 -5.69 8.79 0.66
N MET A 52 -4.72 7.95 0.29
CA MET A 52 -3.88 8.15 -0.88
C MET A 52 -4.73 8.28 -2.16
N CYS A 53 -5.68 7.37 -2.39
CA CYS A 53 -6.60 7.44 -3.53
C CYS A 53 -7.35 8.76 -3.59
N ARG A 54 -7.85 9.27 -2.45
CA ARG A 54 -8.51 10.57 -2.37
C ARG A 54 -7.60 11.70 -2.83
N LEU A 55 -6.37 11.75 -2.32
CA LEU A 55 -5.43 12.81 -2.64
C LEU A 55 -5.02 12.77 -4.12
N LEU A 56 -4.76 11.58 -4.66
CA LEU A 56 -4.46 11.39 -6.08
C LEU A 56 -5.64 11.79 -6.98
N ALA A 57 -6.86 11.36 -6.64
CA ALA A 57 -8.05 11.74 -7.39
C ALA A 57 -8.29 13.25 -7.36
N ASN A 58 -8.10 13.88 -6.18
CA ASN A 58 -8.22 15.34 -6.03
C ASN A 58 -7.13 16.10 -6.80
N ALA A 59 -5.98 15.46 -7.08
CA ALA A 59 -4.94 15.97 -7.98
C ALA A 59 -5.22 15.65 -9.48
N GLY A 60 -6.41 15.13 -9.81
CA GLY A 60 -6.85 14.82 -11.16
C GLY A 60 -6.35 13.50 -11.73
N ARG A 61 -5.75 12.62 -10.90
CA ARG A 61 -5.28 11.30 -11.32
C ARG A 61 -6.42 10.30 -11.40
N HIS A 62 -6.38 9.43 -12.38
CA HIS A 62 -7.34 8.34 -12.55
C HIS A 62 -6.98 7.16 -11.64
N VAL A 63 -7.81 6.90 -10.63
CA VAL A 63 -7.58 5.87 -9.62
C VAL A 63 -8.68 4.82 -9.66
N LEU A 64 -8.30 3.54 -9.63
CA LEU A 64 -9.22 2.41 -9.52
C LEU A 64 -8.96 1.62 -8.22
N TYR A 65 -9.93 1.59 -7.33
CA TYR A 65 -9.89 0.80 -6.11
C TYR A 65 -10.74 -0.46 -6.29
N ILE A 66 -10.10 -1.62 -6.17
CA ILE A 66 -10.73 -2.93 -6.34
C ILE A 66 -10.77 -3.62 -4.97
N SER A 67 -11.96 -3.97 -4.51
CA SER A 67 -12.16 -4.66 -3.26
C SER A 67 -12.76 -6.04 -3.47
N GLY A 68 -12.12 -7.05 -2.89
CA GLY A 68 -12.67 -8.39 -2.80
C GLY A 68 -13.27 -8.72 -1.42
N GLU A 69 -13.17 -7.80 -0.45
CA GLU A 69 -13.63 -8.03 0.93
C GLU A 69 -14.83 -7.18 1.31
N GLU A 70 -14.88 -5.94 0.84
CA GLU A 70 -15.90 -4.98 1.23
C GLU A 70 -16.84 -4.64 0.06
N SER A 71 -18.11 -4.43 0.38
CA SER A 71 -19.10 -3.92 -0.57
C SER A 71 -18.87 -2.43 -0.86
N LEU A 72 -19.39 -1.95 -2.01
CA LEU A 72 -19.35 -0.53 -2.39
C LEU A 72 -19.92 0.39 -1.28
N LYS A 73 -20.96 -0.05 -0.56
CA LYS A 73 -21.55 0.72 0.55
C LYS A 73 -20.60 0.84 1.74
N GLN A 74 -19.89 -0.23 2.10
CA GLN A 74 -18.91 -0.23 3.20
C GLN A 74 -17.73 0.68 2.88
N ILE A 75 -17.20 0.59 1.65
CA ILE A 75 -16.13 1.49 1.20
C ILE A 75 -16.60 2.94 1.22
N LYS A 76 -17.82 3.22 0.73
CA LYS A 76 -18.40 4.56 0.74
C LYS A 76 -18.54 5.13 2.15
N LEU A 77 -18.99 4.33 3.12
CA LEU A 77 -19.10 4.75 4.53
C LEU A 77 -17.72 5.09 5.13
N ARG A 78 -16.67 4.36 4.75
CA ARG A 78 -15.29 4.67 5.14
C ARG A 78 -14.79 5.93 4.46
N ALA A 79 -15.04 6.07 3.16
CA ALA A 79 -14.65 7.23 2.37
C ALA A 79 -15.23 8.54 2.91
N ILE A 80 -16.49 8.56 3.32
CA ILE A 80 -17.16 9.76 3.91
C ILE A 80 -16.41 10.27 5.15
N ARG A 81 -15.82 9.39 5.95
CA ARG A 81 -15.03 9.80 7.13
C ARG A 81 -13.69 10.41 6.77
N ILE A 82 -13.13 10.01 5.65
CA ILE A 82 -11.83 10.49 5.14
C ILE A 82 -11.97 11.85 4.46
N GLY A 83 -13.13 12.15 3.86
CA GLY A 83 -13.42 13.41 3.21
C GLY A 83 -14.02 13.26 1.81
N GLU A 84 -14.06 14.34 1.05
CA GLU A 84 -14.62 14.37 -0.30
C GLU A 84 -13.64 13.77 -1.34
N PHE A 85 -14.20 13.11 -2.34
CA PHE A 85 -13.48 12.49 -3.45
C PHE A 85 -13.96 13.09 -4.77
N GLN A 86 -13.04 13.29 -5.70
CA GLN A 86 -13.35 13.70 -7.07
C GLN A 86 -13.83 12.52 -7.94
N ASP A 87 -14.47 12.84 -9.05
CA ASP A 87 -15.07 11.87 -9.99
C ASP A 87 -14.04 10.99 -10.74
N THR A 88 -12.75 11.25 -10.54
CA THR A 88 -11.65 10.45 -11.11
C THR A 88 -11.31 9.20 -10.30
N MET A 89 -12.01 8.95 -9.18
CA MET A 89 -11.89 7.73 -8.39
C MET A 89 -13.02 6.76 -8.69
N PHE A 90 -12.65 5.57 -9.17
CA PHE A 90 -13.56 4.47 -9.48
C PHE A 90 -13.42 3.35 -8.47
N LEU A 91 -14.54 2.67 -8.17
CA LEU A 91 -14.62 1.52 -7.27
C LEU A 91 -15.14 0.31 -8.02
N LEU A 92 -14.50 -0.84 -7.83
CA LEU A 92 -14.95 -2.14 -8.32
C LEU A 92 -14.98 -3.14 -7.16
N CYS A 93 -16.09 -3.87 -7.00
CA CYS A 93 -16.16 -5.01 -6.08
C CYS A 93 -16.17 -6.30 -6.92
N GLU A 94 -15.00 -6.90 -7.07
CA GLU A 94 -14.80 -8.08 -7.90
C GLU A 94 -13.60 -8.89 -7.38
N THR A 95 -13.67 -10.21 -7.54
CA THR A 95 -12.63 -11.15 -7.13
C THR A 95 -12.11 -12.01 -8.29
N ASN A 96 -12.87 -12.10 -9.39
CA ASN A 96 -12.43 -12.80 -10.60
C ASN A 96 -11.33 -12.02 -11.30
N LEU A 97 -10.14 -12.61 -11.37
CA LEU A 97 -8.95 -11.96 -11.91
C LEU A 97 -9.09 -11.59 -13.40
N GLY A 98 -9.81 -12.40 -14.18
CA GLY A 98 -10.06 -12.10 -15.59
C GLY A 98 -10.89 -10.84 -15.79
N VAL A 99 -11.95 -10.66 -15.00
CA VAL A 99 -12.81 -9.46 -15.02
C VAL A 99 -12.02 -8.23 -14.54
N VAL A 100 -11.21 -8.40 -13.49
CA VAL A 100 -10.34 -7.33 -12.97
C VAL A 100 -9.34 -6.90 -14.02
N GLU A 101 -8.65 -7.83 -14.67
CA GLU A 101 -7.68 -7.54 -15.74
C GLU A 101 -8.33 -6.80 -16.93
N GLU A 102 -9.48 -7.27 -17.40
CA GLU A 102 -10.23 -6.63 -18.49
C GLU A 102 -10.62 -5.20 -18.11
N THR A 103 -11.11 -4.98 -16.89
CA THR A 103 -11.48 -3.66 -16.39
C THR A 103 -10.28 -2.72 -16.37
N ILE A 104 -9.12 -3.15 -15.85
CA ILE A 104 -7.90 -2.35 -15.83
C ILE A 104 -7.45 -1.98 -17.26
N ARG A 105 -7.47 -2.94 -18.19
CA ARG A 105 -7.09 -2.70 -19.59
C ARG A 105 -8.02 -1.72 -20.30
N HIS A 106 -9.32 -1.77 -19.98
CA HIS A 106 -10.33 -0.89 -20.58
C HIS A 106 -10.27 0.52 -20.00
N THR A 107 -10.21 0.65 -18.67
CA THR A 107 -10.27 1.95 -17.97
C THR A 107 -8.93 2.69 -17.94
N LYS A 108 -7.80 1.97 -18.08
CA LYS A 108 -6.43 2.50 -18.07
C LYS A 108 -6.16 3.49 -16.95
N PRO A 109 -6.39 3.12 -15.68
CA PRO A 109 -6.10 4.00 -14.56
C PRO A 109 -4.60 4.23 -14.42
N GLU A 110 -4.19 5.31 -13.76
CA GLU A 110 -2.78 5.58 -13.45
C GLU A 110 -2.34 4.79 -12.20
N VAL A 111 -3.28 4.63 -11.24
CA VAL A 111 -3.06 3.90 -9.99
C VAL A 111 -4.19 2.91 -9.73
N VAL A 112 -3.85 1.69 -9.35
CA VAL A 112 -4.79 0.62 -8.97
C VAL A 112 -4.48 0.15 -7.56
N ILE A 113 -5.54 -0.04 -6.77
CA ILE A 113 -5.45 -0.69 -5.46
C ILE A 113 -6.20 -2.02 -5.52
N ILE A 114 -5.58 -3.09 -5.03
CA ILE A 114 -6.18 -4.42 -4.87
C ILE A 114 -6.29 -4.73 -3.37
N ASP A 115 -7.50 -4.75 -2.83
CA ASP A 115 -7.77 -4.97 -1.40
C ASP A 115 -8.76 -6.14 -1.19
N SER A 116 -8.27 -7.34 -0.97
CA SER A 116 -6.88 -7.81 -0.80
C SER A 116 -6.49 -8.82 -1.88
N ILE A 117 -5.18 -9.09 -1.97
CA ILE A 117 -4.67 -10.10 -2.93
C ILE A 117 -5.20 -11.49 -2.63
N GLN A 118 -5.48 -11.81 -1.36
CA GLN A 118 -5.96 -13.11 -0.93
C GLN A 118 -7.37 -13.44 -1.42
N THR A 119 -8.15 -12.45 -1.80
CA THR A 119 -9.51 -12.65 -2.32
C THR A 119 -9.56 -12.87 -3.83
N MET A 120 -8.49 -12.50 -4.53
CA MET A 120 -8.40 -12.67 -5.98
C MET A 120 -8.28 -14.15 -6.37
N TYR A 121 -8.99 -14.56 -7.42
CA TYR A 121 -8.88 -15.92 -7.93
C TYR A 121 -8.91 -15.97 -9.46
N GLN A 122 -8.18 -16.95 -9.99
CA GLN A 122 -8.16 -17.32 -11.40
C GLN A 122 -8.83 -18.69 -11.56
N GLU A 123 -9.83 -18.79 -12.41
CA GLU A 123 -10.59 -20.04 -12.63
C GLU A 123 -9.72 -21.19 -13.15
N ALA A 124 -8.71 -20.88 -13.97
CA ALA A 124 -7.78 -21.87 -14.50
C ALA A 124 -6.88 -22.52 -13.44
N VAL A 125 -6.78 -21.92 -12.24
CA VAL A 125 -5.99 -22.45 -11.12
C VAL A 125 -6.91 -23.23 -10.18
N SER A 126 -6.71 -24.55 -10.09
CA SER A 126 -7.61 -25.47 -9.37
C SER A 126 -7.62 -25.34 -7.84
N SER A 127 -6.78 -24.51 -7.27
CA SER A 127 -6.69 -24.31 -5.81
C SER A 127 -7.65 -23.22 -5.31
N ALA A 128 -8.00 -23.29 -4.04
CA ALA A 128 -8.92 -22.33 -3.41
C ALA A 128 -8.37 -20.90 -3.40
N PRO A 129 -9.23 -19.85 -3.42
CA PRO A 129 -8.83 -18.48 -3.19
C PRO A 129 -7.98 -18.34 -1.92
N GLY A 130 -6.98 -17.45 -1.93
CA GLY A 130 -6.04 -17.26 -0.82
C GLY A 130 -4.94 -18.30 -0.72
N SER A 131 -4.96 -19.38 -1.50
CA SER A 131 -3.84 -20.35 -1.59
C SER A 131 -2.59 -19.70 -2.19
N VAL A 132 -1.43 -20.28 -1.91
CA VAL A 132 -0.13 -19.78 -2.45
C VAL A 132 -0.15 -19.70 -3.98
N SER A 133 -0.72 -20.70 -4.66
CA SER A 133 -0.80 -20.73 -6.13
C SER A 133 -1.69 -19.62 -6.68
N GLN A 134 -2.88 -19.41 -6.11
CA GLN A 134 -3.78 -18.32 -6.52
C GLN A 134 -3.16 -16.95 -6.31
N VAL A 135 -2.59 -16.70 -5.13
CA VAL A 135 -1.99 -15.42 -4.78
C VAL A 135 -0.77 -15.11 -5.66
N ARG A 136 0.05 -16.13 -5.99
CA ARG A 136 1.19 -15.97 -6.91
C ARG A 136 0.72 -15.68 -8.33
N GLU A 137 -0.29 -16.38 -8.82
CA GLU A 137 -0.84 -16.15 -10.16
C GLU A 137 -1.42 -14.75 -10.28
N ALA A 138 -2.25 -14.33 -9.33
CA ALA A 138 -2.80 -12.98 -9.30
C ALA A 138 -1.67 -11.91 -9.28
N THR A 139 -0.63 -12.14 -8.49
CA THR A 139 0.51 -11.22 -8.43
C THR A 139 1.28 -11.16 -9.76
N ASN A 140 1.44 -12.27 -10.47
CA ASN A 140 2.04 -12.30 -11.81
C ASN A 140 1.24 -11.48 -12.81
N VAL A 141 -0.09 -11.61 -12.82
CA VAL A 141 -0.97 -10.83 -13.71
C VAL A 141 -0.83 -9.34 -13.40
N PHE A 142 -0.88 -8.94 -12.13
CA PHE A 142 -0.71 -7.53 -11.76
C PHE A 142 0.68 -6.99 -12.10
N LEU A 143 1.73 -7.80 -11.97
CA LEU A 143 3.07 -7.41 -12.38
C LEU A 143 3.15 -7.16 -13.89
N GLN A 144 2.55 -8.04 -14.70
CA GLN A 144 2.49 -7.87 -16.15
C GLN A 144 1.69 -6.63 -16.55
N LEU A 145 0.56 -6.36 -15.89
CA LEU A 145 -0.24 -5.16 -16.11
C LEU A 145 0.54 -3.90 -15.74
N ALA A 146 1.19 -3.88 -14.58
CA ALA A 146 1.99 -2.75 -14.13
C ALA A 146 3.09 -2.42 -15.16
N LYS A 147 3.90 -3.42 -15.53
CA LYS A 147 5.02 -3.23 -16.48
C LYS A 147 4.56 -2.96 -17.92
N GLY A 148 3.52 -3.65 -18.37
CA GLY A 148 3.05 -3.57 -19.75
C GLY A 148 2.27 -2.30 -20.06
N LEU A 149 1.55 -1.74 -19.11
CA LEU A 149 0.71 -0.56 -19.26
C LEU A 149 1.27 0.70 -18.57
N GLY A 150 2.36 0.61 -17.82
CA GLY A 150 2.92 1.72 -17.05
C GLY A 150 2.06 2.12 -15.84
N ILE A 151 1.16 1.25 -15.38
CA ILE A 151 0.23 1.50 -14.27
C ILE A 151 0.91 1.17 -12.94
N SER A 152 0.75 2.01 -11.94
CA SER A 152 1.22 1.72 -10.58
C SER A 152 0.16 0.95 -9.80
N ILE A 153 0.52 -0.24 -9.31
CA ILE A 153 -0.42 -1.14 -8.63
C ILE A 153 0.03 -1.36 -7.18
N PHE A 154 -0.89 -1.13 -6.24
CA PHE A 154 -0.72 -1.48 -4.83
C PHE A 154 -1.58 -2.69 -4.51
N ILE A 155 -0.96 -3.72 -3.93
CA ILE A 155 -1.66 -4.91 -3.45
C ILE A 155 -1.60 -4.98 -1.93
N VAL A 156 -2.77 -5.15 -1.31
CA VAL A 156 -2.88 -5.34 0.14
C VAL A 156 -2.74 -6.82 0.45
N GLY A 157 -1.85 -7.14 1.40
CA GLY A 157 -1.67 -8.49 1.92
C GLY A 157 -1.87 -8.54 3.44
N HIS A 158 -2.72 -9.46 3.91
CA HIS A 158 -2.91 -9.69 5.34
C HIS A 158 -1.90 -10.72 5.86
N VAL A 159 -1.20 -10.39 6.96
CA VAL A 159 -0.35 -11.36 7.67
C VAL A 159 -1.28 -12.36 8.35
N THR A 160 -1.06 -13.65 8.07
CA THR A 160 -1.81 -14.74 8.69
C THR A 160 -0.96 -15.43 9.73
N LYS A 161 -1.53 -15.64 10.93
CA LYS A 161 -0.86 -16.37 12.02
C LYS A 161 -0.90 -17.88 11.79
N GLU A 162 -1.80 -18.37 10.96
CA GLU A 162 -2.01 -19.79 10.66
C GLU A 162 -1.78 -20.04 9.17
N GLY A 163 -0.93 -21.02 8.85
CA GLY A 163 -0.35 -21.28 7.52
C GLY A 163 -1.29 -21.76 6.41
N THR A 164 -2.60 -21.56 6.51
CA THR A 164 -3.59 -21.98 5.50
C THR A 164 -3.80 -20.97 4.39
N VAL A 165 -3.60 -19.68 4.65
CA VAL A 165 -3.70 -18.59 3.66
C VAL A 165 -2.31 -18.03 3.37
N ALA A 166 -2.01 -17.81 2.09
CA ALA A 166 -0.72 -17.24 1.68
C ALA A 166 -0.51 -15.85 2.26
N GLY A 167 0.48 -15.70 3.13
CA GLY A 167 0.88 -14.41 3.68
C GLY A 167 1.70 -13.58 2.69
N PRO A 168 1.92 -12.29 2.98
CA PRO A 168 2.66 -11.36 2.13
C PRO A 168 4.09 -11.82 1.79
N ARG A 169 4.76 -12.54 2.70
CA ARG A 169 6.13 -13.04 2.52
C ARG A 169 6.34 -13.86 1.25
N VAL A 170 5.30 -14.58 0.80
CA VAL A 170 5.34 -15.38 -0.44
C VAL A 170 5.53 -14.49 -1.66
N LEU A 171 5.14 -13.22 -1.59
CA LEU A 171 5.12 -12.27 -2.69
C LEU A 171 6.31 -11.30 -2.70
N GLU A 172 7.08 -11.22 -1.62
CA GLU A 172 8.15 -10.21 -1.46
C GLU A 172 9.17 -10.19 -2.61
N HIS A 173 9.47 -11.36 -3.19
CA HIS A 173 10.41 -11.42 -4.32
C HIS A 173 9.78 -11.07 -5.67
N MET A 174 8.47 -11.12 -5.78
CA MET A 174 7.76 -10.88 -7.04
C MET A 174 7.51 -9.39 -7.29
N VAL A 175 7.38 -8.61 -6.22
CA VAL A 175 7.04 -7.19 -6.28
C VAL A 175 8.27 -6.29 -6.27
N ASP A 176 8.11 -5.04 -6.70
CA ASP A 176 9.19 -4.05 -6.73
C ASP A 176 9.44 -3.42 -5.37
N THR A 177 8.37 -3.14 -4.62
CA THR A 177 8.41 -2.50 -3.31
C THR A 177 7.57 -3.29 -2.31
N VAL A 178 8.07 -3.44 -1.09
CA VAL A 178 7.38 -4.08 0.04
C VAL A 178 7.35 -3.11 1.20
N LEU A 179 6.15 -2.77 1.63
CA LEU A 179 5.87 -1.94 2.79
C LEU A 179 5.17 -2.78 3.86
N TYR A 180 5.62 -2.70 5.10
CA TYR A 180 4.93 -3.32 6.23
C TYR A 180 4.37 -2.25 7.15
N PHE A 181 3.09 -2.43 7.48
CA PHE A 181 2.40 -1.64 8.49
C PHE A 181 2.50 -2.36 9.83
N GLU A 182 3.13 -1.73 10.79
CA GLU A 182 3.42 -2.26 12.12
C GLU A 182 2.75 -1.40 13.20
N GLY A 183 2.46 -1.99 14.33
CA GLY A 183 1.93 -1.27 15.51
C GLY A 183 1.06 -2.16 16.38
N ASP A 184 0.85 -1.72 17.61
CA ASP A 184 -0.10 -2.36 18.51
C ASP A 184 -1.52 -1.83 18.22
N ARG A 185 -2.51 -2.71 18.23
CA ARG A 185 -3.92 -2.35 18.06
C ARG A 185 -4.44 -1.40 19.13
N TYR A 186 -3.81 -1.42 20.30
CA TYR A 186 -4.16 -0.55 21.43
C TYR A 186 -3.37 0.75 21.47
N ALA A 187 -2.28 0.85 20.71
CA ALA A 187 -1.54 2.10 20.55
C ALA A 187 -2.15 2.97 19.44
N SER A 188 -2.10 4.28 19.61
CA SER A 188 -2.59 5.22 18.59
C SER A 188 -1.67 5.29 17.37
N TYR A 189 -0.40 4.92 17.53
CA TYR A 189 0.62 5.04 16.50
C TYR A 189 0.74 3.80 15.62
N ARG A 190 1.09 4.06 14.37
CA ARG A 190 1.37 3.06 13.34
C ARG A 190 2.68 3.44 12.66
N ILE A 191 3.51 2.45 12.40
CA ILE A 191 4.78 2.60 11.68
C ILE A 191 4.64 1.92 10.33
N LEU A 192 4.96 2.65 9.27
CA LEU A 192 5.11 2.11 7.93
C LEU A 192 6.60 1.96 7.64
N ARG A 193 7.03 0.73 7.35
CA ARG A 193 8.44 0.40 7.09
C ARG A 193 8.63 -0.13 5.68
N GLY A 194 9.60 0.41 4.96
CA GLY A 194 10.08 -0.18 3.71
C GLY A 194 10.99 -1.38 4.01
N VAL A 195 10.58 -2.57 3.54
CA VAL A 195 11.38 -3.82 3.69
C VAL A 195 12.14 -4.12 2.40
N LYS A 196 11.57 -3.74 1.28
CA LYS A 196 12.19 -3.85 -0.05
C LYS A 196 11.79 -2.63 -0.88
N ASN A 197 12.75 -2.04 -1.57
CA ASN A 197 12.47 -0.98 -2.53
C ASN A 197 13.52 -1.03 -3.65
N ARG A 198 13.11 -1.39 -4.87
CA ARG A 198 14.00 -1.40 -6.04
C ARG A 198 14.36 0.00 -6.53
N PHE A 199 13.64 1.01 -6.07
CA PHE A 199 13.72 2.39 -6.55
C PHE A 199 14.26 3.37 -5.52
N GLY A 200 14.65 2.88 -4.32
CA GLY A 200 15.14 3.75 -3.25
C GLY A 200 15.62 2.99 -2.01
N SER A 201 15.94 3.75 -0.98
CA SER A 201 16.36 3.22 0.32
C SER A 201 15.21 2.50 1.04
N THR A 202 15.54 1.53 1.87
CA THR A 202 14.63 0.88 2.81
C THR A 202 14.83 1.34 4.26
N ASN A 203 15.68 2.33 4.48
CA ASN A 203 16.01 2.83 5.82
C ASN A 203 14.96 3.79 6.39
N GLU A 204 14.05 4.27 5.53
CA GLU A 204 13.02 5.23 5.92
C GLU A 204 11.83 4.54 6.58
N ILE A 205 11.30 5.19 7.61
CA ILE A 205 10.05 4.81 8.26
C ILE A 205 9.04 5.95 8.19
N GLY A 206 7.77 5.64 7.99
CA GLY A 206 6.66 6.59 8.10
C GLY A 206 5.92 6.38 9.43
N VAL A 207 5.60 7.45 10.14
CA VAL A 207 4.89 7.38 11.41
C VAL A 207 3.54 8.06 11.29
N PHE A 208 2.50 7.33 11.68
CA PHE A 208 1.12 7.79 11.60
C PHE A 208 0.42 7.64 12.95
N GLU A 209 -0.51 8.53 13.23
CA GLU A 209 -1.46 8.40 14.32
C GLU A 209 -2.84 7.99 13.77
N MET A 210 -3.42 6.94 14.34
CA MET A 210 -4.78 6.51 13.99
C MET A 210 -5.80 7.37 14.71
N ARG A 211 -6.61 8.12 13.97
CA ARG A 211 -7.70 8.95 14.47
C ARG A 211 -9.04 8.55 13.85
N LYS A 212 -10.12 9.21 14.27
CA LYS A 212 -11.47 8.95 13.75
C LYS A 212 -11.59 9.26 12.25
N GLU A 213 -10.88 10.28 11.80
CA GLU A 213 -10.84 10.77 10.42
C GLU A 213 -9.92 9.94 9.53
N GLY A 214 -9.11 9.05 10.11
CA GLY A 214 -8.12 8.22 9.42
C GLY A 214 -6.74 8.30 10.04
N LEU A 215 -5.73 8.07 9.21
CA LEU A 215 -4.31 8.15 9.60
C LEU A 215 -3.79 9.56 9.37
N ILE A 216 -3.21 10.13 10.41
CA ILE A 216 -2.59 11.45 10.39
C ILE A 216 -1.07 11.28 10.50
N GLU A 217 -0.33 12.00 9.69
CA GLU A 217 1.14 11.99 9.68
C GLU A 217 1.68 12.60 10.98
N VAL A 218 2.74 11.99 11.51
CA VAL A 218 3.44 12.51 12.69
C VAL A 218 4.75 13.15 12.23
N GLU A 219 4.77 14.47 12.14
CA GLU A 219 5.91 15.24 11.60
C GLU A 219 7.19 15.09 12.45
N ASN A 220 7.06 14.98 13.77
CA ASN A 220 8.18 14.81 14.69
C ASN A 220 7.95 13.66 15.68
N PRO A 221 8.18 12.40 15.27
CA PRO A 221 7.99 11.24 16.15
C PRO A 221 8.86 11.29 17.40
N SER A 222 10.07 11.84 17.30
CA SER A 222 11.02 11.96 18.42
C SER A 222 10.52 12.91 19.50
N GLU A 223 10.04 14.08 19.12
CA GLU A 223 9.48 15.05 20.05
C GLU A 223 8.27 14.49 20.79
N TYR A 224 7.41 13.79 20.07
CA TYR A 224 6.23 13.16 20.64
C TYR A 224 6.59 12.04 21.61
N MET A 225 7.53 11.15 21.28
CA MET A 225 8.01 10.09 22.16
C MET A 225 8.68 10.64 23.42
N LEU A 226 9.26 11.83 23.33
CA LEU A 226 9.92 12.50 24.46
C LEU A 226 8.94 13.30 25.34
N SER A 227 7.88 13.87 24.75
CA SER A 227 6.93 14.75 25.46
C SER A 227 6.07 14.04 26.52
N GLY A 228 5.88 12.72 26.39
CA GLY A 228 5.12 11.90 27.35
C GLY A 228 5.89 11.45 28.59
N LYS A 229 7.15 11.84 28.79
CA LYS A 229 7.94 11.41 29.93
C LYS A 229 7.76 12.36 31.12
N PRO A 230 7.44 11.83 32.33
CA PRO A 230 7.46 12.64 33.53
C PRO A 230 8.90 13.12 33.77
N VAL A 231 9.08 14.44 33.87
CA VAL A 231 10.36 15.05 34.22
C VAL A 231 10.78 14.53 35.59
N GLY A 232 11.93 13.84 35.66
CA GLY A 232 12.46 13.31 36.93
C GLY A 232 12.07 11.88 37.32
N ALA A 233 11.46 11.11 36.43
CA ALA A 233 11.22 9.68 36.68
C ALA A 233 12.54 8.88 36.62
N SER A 234 12.92 8.28 37.73
CA SER A 234 14.08 7.38 37.79
C SER A 234 13.78 6.09 37.02
N GLY A 235 14.75 5.57 36.25
CA GLY A 235 14.65 4.31 35.52
C GLY A 235 14.22 4.41 34.05
N SER A 236 14.10 5.61 33.48
CA SER A 236 13.81 5.82 32.06
C SER A 236 14.98 6.52 31.37
N VAL A 237 15.57 5.84 30.41
CA VAL A 237 16.67 6.39 29.55
C VAL A 237 16.19 6.42 28.11
N VAL A 238 16.41 7.56 27.43
CA VAL A 238 16.27 7.65 25.98
C VAL A 238 17.59 7.29 25.34
N VAL A 239 17.59 6.27 24.52
CA VAL A 239 18.78 5.85 23.77
C VAL A 239 18.51 6.13 22.30
N CYS A 240 19.45 6.78 21.63
CA CYS A 240 19.44 6.86 20.19
C CYS A 240 19.81 5.49 19.62
N SER A 241 18.90 4.82 18.89
CA SER A 241 19.26 3.62 18.17
C SER A 241 19.68 3.98 16.75
N VAL A 242 20.78 3.39 16.29
CA VAL A 242 21.33 3.60 14.92
C VAL A 242 20.71 2.63 13.92
N GLU A 243 19.45 2.29 14.06
CA GLU A 243 18.71 1.52 13.06
C GLU A 243 17.96 2.50 12.15
N GLY A 244 18.59 2.80 11.03
CA GLY A 244 18.09 3.72 10.03
C GLY A 244 18.64 5.14 10.23
N THR A 245 19.25 5.62 9.20
CA THR A 245 19.70 7.02 9.09
C THR A 245 18.52 7.92 8.76
#